data_9fb7165e62a47e3df4ece37804224058
#
_entry.id   9fb7165e62a47e3df4ece37804224058
#
_cell.length_a   1.000
_cell.length_b   1.000
_cell.length_c   1.000
_cell.angle_alpha   90.00
_cell.angle_beta   90.00
_cell.angle_gamma   90.00
#
_symmetry.space_group_name_H-M   'P 1'
#
loop_
_entity.id
_entity.type
_entity.pdbx_description
1 polymer ?
#
loop_
_entity_poly.entity_id
_entity_poly.type
_entity_poly.pdbx_seq_one_letter_code
_entity_poly.pdbx_strand_id
1 'polypeptide(L)'
;PDAYAHRYLGQWLTRKEGVIYPNWIEGAFDESLPYAYGLDLGFNPDPLALVKVAVDTTNKKVYVHEEIYKTKLNNDDALAVMLDRVTPDALVVNDTSEARLIEMLARNGLNMQNADKGKDSIKEGIRLLSGFQIVVTPESYNVKTELRNYIWNDKKASVPVDAWNHGLDAMRYCATRPLAGSTVLAHSK
;
A
#
# COMPACT_ATOMS: atom_id res chain seq x y z
N PRO A 1 4.09 -16.67 23.01
CA PRO A 1 5.56 -16.69 22.81
C PRO A 1 6.13 -15.27 22.91
N ASP A 2 5.52 -14.27 22.21
CA ASP A 2 6.05 -12.89 22.15
C ASP A 2 5.92 -12.15 23.50
N ALA A 3 4.80 -12.36 24.21
CA ALA A 3 4.58 -11.79 25.54
C ALA A 3 5.57 -12.36 26.58
N TYR A 4 5.95 -13.63 26.44
CA TYR A 4 6.97 -14.26 27.27
C TYR A 4 8.35 -13.65 26.99
N ALA A 5 8.73 -13.52 25.72
CA ALA A 5 10.00 -12.93 25.32
C ALA A 5 10.15 -11.48 25.81
N HIS A 6 9.09 -10.66 25.71
CA HIS A 6 9.10 -9.30 26.24
C HIS A 6 9.24 -9.27 27.77
N ARG A 7 8.45 -10.06 28.49
CA ARG A 7 8.37 -10.04 29.95
C ARG A 7 9.59 -10.64 30.64
N TYR A 8 10.18 -11.69 30.05
CA TYR A 8 11.24 -12.47 30.71
C TYR A 8 12.62 -12.33 30.04
N LEU A 9 12.68 -11.98 28.75
CA LEU A 9 13.92 -11.82 28.01
C LEU A 9 14.28 -10.37 27.70
N GLY A 10 13.44 -9.40 28.13
CA GLY A 10 13.67 -7.97 27.88
C GLY A 10 13.53 -7.55 26.41
N GLN A 11 12.94 -8.39 25.58
CA GLN A 11 12.68 -8.03 24.18
C GLN A 11 11.43 -7.17 24.08
N TRP A 12 11.47 -6.14 23.24
CA TRP A 12 10.30 -5.31 22.97
C TRP A 12 9.27 -6.05 22.14
N LEU A 13 8.00 -5.93 22.50
CA LEU A 13 6.91 -6.38 21.64
C LEU A 13 6.96 -5.57 20.34
N THR A 14 7.33 -6.22 19.25
CA THR A 14 7.49 -5.58 17.93
C THR A 14 6.17 -5.42 17.19
N ARG A 15 5.10 -6.09 17.64
CA ARG A 15 3.79 -6.08 17.00
C ARG A 15 2.67 -5.97 18.02
N LYS A 16 1.63 -5.18 17.70
CA LYS A 16 0.38 -5.16 18.48
C LYS A 16 -0.41 -6.45 18.25
N GLU A 17 -1.17 -6.89 19.25
CA GLU A 17 -2.14 -7.96 19.05
C GLU A 17 -3.22 -7.50 18.05
N GLY A 18 -3.70 -8.43 17.20
CA GLY A 18 -4.77 -8.15 16.24
C GLY A 18 -4.35 -7.33 15.01
N VAL A 19 -3.05 -7.21 14.70
CA VAL A 19 -2.62 -6.58 13.43
C VAL A 19 -3.16 -7.34 12.22
N ILE A 20 -3.56 -6.60 11.19
CA ILE A 20 -4.21 -7.14 10.00
C ILE A 20 -3.23 -7.90 9.11
N TYR A 21 -2.01 -7.36 8.95
CA TYR A 21 -0.94 -7.98 8.15
C TYR A 21 0.24 -8.41 9.04
N PRO A 22 0.16 -9.57 9.73
CA PRO A 22 1.22 -10.01 10.63
C PRO A 22 2.43 -10.60 9.90
N ASN A 23 2.25 -11.07 8.65
CA ASN A 23 3.29 -11.76 7.88
C ASN A 23 4.03 -10.79 6.97
N TRP A 24 4.97 -10.01 7.52
CA TRP A 24 5.83 -9.13 6.74
C TRP A 24 7.28 -9.16 7.23
N ILE A 25 8.21 -8.84 6.32
CA ILE A 25 9.65 -8.75 6.57
C ILE A 25 10.23 -7.51 5.88
N GLU A 26 11.38 -7.04 6.37
CA GLU A 26 12.20 -6.09 5.61
C GLU A 26 13.04 -6.84 4.56
N GLY A 27 13.11 -6.28 3.34
CA GLY A 27 13.88 -6.87 2.25
C GLY A 27 13.96 -5.96 1.04
N ALA A 28 14.83 -6.31 0.09
CA ALA A 28 14.93 -5.56 -1.16
C ALA A 28 13.67 -5.75 -2.02
N PHE A 29 13.32 -4.72 -2.78
CA PHE A 29 12.30 -4.83 -3.82
C PHE A 29 12.83 -5.71 -4.96
N ASP A 30 12.02 -6.60 -5.50
CA ASP A 30 12.40 -7.43 -6.65
C ASP A 30 12.09 -6.70 -7.96
N GLU A 31 13.11 -6.04 -8.51
CA GLU A 31 13.02 -5.26 -9.74
C GLU A 31 12.83 -6.12 -11.01
N SER A 32 12.96 -7.44 -10.90
CA SER A 32 12.71 -8.36 -12.04
C SER A 32 11.24 -8.62 -12.28
N LEU A 33 10.37 -8.30 -11.30
CA LEU A 33 8.94 -8.51 -11.39
C LEU A 33 8.23 -7.31 -12.05
N PRO A 34 7.14 -7.56 -12.77
CA PRO A 34 6.25 -6.49 -13.21
C PRO A 34 5.68 -5.77 -11.97
N TYR A 35 5.65 -4.43 -12.05
CA TYR A 35 5.16 -3.61 -10.96
C TYR A 35 4.14 -2.57 -11.41
N ALA A 36 3.43 -2.01 -10.47
CA ALA A 36 2.60 -0.82 -10.64
C ALA A 36 2.69 0.04 -9.37
N TYR A 37 2.15 1.24 -9.44
CA TYR A 37 2.03 2.11 -8.28
C TYR A 37 0.62 2.07 -7.71
N GLY A 38 0.52 2.02 -6.39
CA GLY A 38 -0.73 2.26 -5.67
C GLY A 38 -0.70 3.67 -5.11
N LEU A 39 -1.81 4.39 -5.24
CA LEU A 39 -1.95 5.76 -4.78
C LEU A 39 -3.17 5.90 -3.89
N ASP A 40 -2.96 6.38 -2.67
CA ASP A 40 -4.01 6.87 -1.77
C ASP A 40 -3.90 8.39 -1.64
N LEU A 41 -4.97 9.08 -2.06
CA LEU A 41 -5.02 10.54 -2.09
C LEU A 41 -5.65 11.05 -0.78
N GLY A 42 -4.82 11.27 0.23
CA GLY A 42 -5.23 11.91 1.47
C GLY A 42 -5.27 13.43 1.34
N PHE A 43 -6.27 14.06 2.01
CA PHE A 43 -6.34 15.51 2.22
C PHE A 43 -5.89 15.84 3.64
N ASN A 44 -5.29 17.03 3.81
CA ASN A 44 -4.85 17.48 5.13
C ASN A 44 -5.93 17.26 6.21
N PRO A 45 -5.67 16.50 7.28
CA PRO A 45 -4.32 16.07 7.74
C PRO A 45 -3.77 14.78 7.12
N ASP A 46 -4.51 14.06 6.31
CA ASP A 46 -4.13 12.79 5.74
C ASP A 46 -3.04 12.94 4.66
N PRO A 47 -2.10 11.99 4.57
CA PRO A 47 -1.03 12.05 3.58
C PRO A 47 -1.48 11.61 2.18
N LEU A 48 -0.84 12.16 1.14
CA LEU A 48 -0.73 11.49 -0.13
C LEU A 48 0.28 10.36 0.03
N ALA A 49 -0.15 9.12 -0.17
CA ALA A 49 0.68 7.93 -0.11
C ALA A 49 0.80 7.26 -1.48
N LEU A 50 2.02 7.19 -2.02
CA LEU A 50 2.36 6.46 -3.24
C LEU A 50 3.31 5.33 -2.91
N VAL A 51 2.96 4.11 -3.28
CA VAL A 51 3.80 2.94 -3.11
C VAL A 51 4.01 2.19 -4.42
N LYS A 52 5.24 1.76 -4.70
CA LYS A 52 5.56 0.82 -5.77
C LYS A 52 5.27 -0.59 -5.29
N VAL A 53 4.57 -1.40 -6.09
CA VAL A 53 4.10 -2.72 -5.69
C VAL A 53 4.34 -3.75 -6.79
N ALA A 54 4.93 -4.89 -6.44
CA ALA A 54 5.04 -6.06 -7.30
C ALA A 54 4.46 -7.29 -6.59
N VAL A 55 3.84 -8.19 -7.34
CA VAL A 55 3.20 -9.39 -6.79
C VAL A 55 3.81 -10.64 -7.42
N ASP A 56 4.45 -11.45 -6.60
CA ASP A 56 4.91 -12.79 -6.93
C ASP A 56 3.88 -13.83 -6.48
N THR A 57 3.02 -14.24 -7.40
CA THR A 57 1.98 -15.23 -7.12
C THR A 57 2.53 -16.63 -6.90
N THR A 58 3.72 -16.94 -7.47
CA THR A 58 4.38 -18.23 -7.34
C THR A 58 4.94 -18.42 -5.94
N ASN A 59 5.70 -17.45 -5.44
CA ASN A 59 6.33 -17.51 -4.12
C ASN A 59 5.46 -16.90 -3.01
N LYS A 60 4.23 -16.44 -3.33
CA LYS A 60 3.29 -15.82 -2.39
C LYS A 60 3.91 -14.62 -1.68
N LYS A 61 4.52 -13.70 -2.44
CA LYS A 61 5.11 -12.47 -1.92
C LYS A 61 4.50 -11.23 -2.57
N VAL A 62 4.36 -10.17 -1.77
CA VAL A 62 4.04 -8.82 -2.24
C VAL A 62 5.19 -7.92 -1.83
N TYR A 63 5.86 -7.32 -2.80
CA TYR A 63 6.95 -6.38 -2.60
C TYR A 63 6.39 -4.97 -2.58
N VAL A 64 6.82 -4.18 -1.59
CA VAL A 64 6.33 -2.81 -1.39
C VAL A 64 7.50 -1.86 -1.14
N HIS A 65 7.53 -0.76 -1.88
CA HIS A 65 8.45 0.36 -1.67
C HIS A 65 7.65 1.66 -1.57
N GLU A 66 7.92 2.44 -0.51
CA GLU A 66 7.30 3.74 -0.28
C GLU A 66 7.99 4.81 -1.12
N GLU A 67 7.30 5.37 -2.10
CA GLU A 67 7.83 6.43 -2.97
C GLU A 67 7.53 7.83 -2.41
N ILE A 68 6.30 8.03 -1.98
CA ILE A 68 5.82 9.28 -1.42
C ILE A 68 4.93 9.00 -0.21
N TYR A 69 5.17 9.74 0.88
CA TYR A 69 4.26 9.79 2.02
C TYR A 69 4.31 11.20 2.61
N LYS A 70 3.44 12.10 2.10
CA LYS A 70 3.49 13.53 2.42
C LYS A 70 2.12 14.11 2.70
N THR A 71 2.03 14.95 3.72
CA THR A 71 0.85 15.75 4.04
C THR A 71 0.99 17.18 3.47
N LYS A 72 -0.11 17.92 3.42
CA LYS A 72 -0.16 19.36 3.08
C LYS A 72 0.35 19.69 1.67
N LEU A 73 0.24 18.77 0.73
CA LEU A 73 0.50 19.07 -0.67
C LEU A 73 -0.73 19.78 -1.28
N ASN A 74 -0.49 20.85 -2.03
CA ASN A 74 -1.48 21.35 -2.98
C ASN A 74 -1.44 20.52 -4.27
N ASN A 75 -2.36 20.76 -5.19
CA ASN A 75 -2.47 19.95 -6.41
C ASN A 75 -1.23 20.04 -7.31
N ASP A 76 -0.59 21.22 -7.39
CA ASP A 76 0.60 21.42 -8.21
C ASP A 76 1.82 20.73 -7.58
N ASP A 77 1.95 20.80 -6.25
CA ASP A 77 2.99 20.07 -5.52
C ASP A 77 2.79 18.55 -5.65
N ALA A 78 1.54 18.07 -5.57
CA ALA A 78 1.21 16.66 -5.76
C ALA A 78 1.61 16.20 -7.18
N LEU A 79 1.26 16.98 -8.20
CA LEU A 79 1.65 16.69 -9.57
C LEU A 79 3.19 16.65 -9.74
N ALA A 80 3.90 17.65 -9.21
CA ALA A 80 5.36 17.72 -9.33
C ALA A 80 6.05 16.51 -8.70
N VAL A 81 5.66 16.12 -7.48
CA VAL A 81 6.27 14.96 -6.81
C VAL A 81 5.89 13.64 -7.47
N MET A 82 4.68 13.54 -8.04
CA MET A 82 4.25 12.35 -8.77
C MET A 82 5.04 12.17 -10.07
N LEU A 83 5.24 13.24 -10.83
CA LEU A 83 6.03 13.20 -12.07
C LEU A 83 7.51 12.89 -11.82
N ASP A 84 8.06 13.26 -10.66
CA ASP A 84 9.43 12.94 -10.25
C ASP A 84 9.61 11.46 -9.88
N ARG A 85 8.58 10.83 -9.32
CA ARG A 85 8.67 9.50 -8.71
C ARG A 85 8.09 8.37 -9.56
N VAL A 86 7.06 8.66 -10.34
CA VAL A 86 6.42 7.63 -11.16
C VAL A 86 7.21 7.41 -12.43
N THR A 87 7.61 6.16 -12.67
CA THR A 87 8.24 5.76 -13.94
C THR A 87 7.29 6.07 -15.11
N PRO A 88 7.77 6.66 -16.21
CA PRO A 88 6.95 6.91 -17.39
C PRO A 88 6.19 5.66 -17.85
N ASP A 89 4.93 5.85 -18.22
CA ASP A 89 3.99 4.81 -18.67
C ASP A 89 3.59 3.76 -17.63
N ALA A 90 4.22 3.76 -16.45
CA ALA A 90 3.85 2.83 -15.39
C ALA A 90 2.43 3.08 -14.89
N LEU A 91 1.70 2.00 -14.64
CA LEU A 91 0.33 2.08 -14.13
C LEU A 91 0.30 2.65 -12.71
N VAL A 92 -0.59 3.62 -12.49
CA VAL A 92 -0.92 4.15 -11.16
C VAL A 92 -2.37 3.79 -10.83
N VAL A 93 -2.56 2.93 -9.84
CA VAL A 93 -3.89 2.52 -9.36
C VAL A 93 -4.29 3.37 -8.18
N ASN A 94 -5.41 4.09 -8.28
CA ASN A 94 -5.85 5.05 -7.29
C ASN A 94 -7.29 4.82 -6.81
N ASP A 95 -7.59 5.36 -5.64
CA ASP A 95 -8.95 5.58 -5.20
C ASP A 95 -9.65 6.66 -6.05
N THR A 96 -10.98 6.62 -6.10
CA THR A 96 -11.82 7.56 -6.86
C THR A 96 -12.21 8.81 -6.07
N SER A 97 -11.73 9.01 -4.84
CA SER A 97 -12.17 10.08 -3.94
C SER A 97 -11.92 11.49 -4.49
N GLU A 98 -10.82 11.67 -5.25
CA GLU A 98 -10.34 12.97 -5.72
C GLU A 98 -10.33 13.09 -7.26
N ALA A 99 -11.50 12.98 -7.87
CA ALA A 99 -11.66 12.91 -9.33
C ALA A 99 -10.97 14.06 -10.10
N ARG A 100 -10.97 15.28 -9.55
CA ARG A 100 -10.34 16.45 -10.20
C ARG A 100 -8.81 16.35 -10.22
N LEU A 101 -8.22 15.90 -9.11
CA LEU A 101 -6.78 15.71 -9.02
C LEU A 101 -6.34 14.54 -9.91
N ILE A 102 -7.09 13.44 -9.90
CA ILE A 102 -6.84 12.28 -10.77
C ILE A 102 -6.86 12.67 -12.25
N GLU A 103 -7.86 13.46 -12.66
CA GLU A 103 -7.95 13.97 -14.03
C GLU A 103 -6.76 14.88 -14.39
N MET A 104 -6.34 15.74 -13.47
CA MET A 104 -5.17 16.59 -13.67
C MET A 104 -3.88 15.77 -13.83
N LEU A 105 -3.67 14.75 -12.97
CA LEU A 105 -2.53 13.85 -13.05
C LEU A 105 -2.52 13.10 -14.39
N ALA A 106 -3.67 12.56 -14.82
CA ALA A 106 -3.80 11.87 -16.10
C ALA A 106 -3.51 12.78 -17.32
N ARG A 107 -4.04 14.02 -17.32
CA ARG A 107 -3.78 15.00 -18.39
C ARG A 107 -2.31 15.40 -18.49
N ASN A 108 -1.56 15.28 -17.41
CA ASN A 108 -0.13 15.56 -17.37
C ASN A 108 0.76 14.31 -17.61
N GLY A 109 0.18 13.22 -18.13
CA GLY A 109 0.92 12.08 -18.65
C GLY A 109 1.06 10.90 -17.72
N LEU A 110 0.43 10.92 -16.52
CA LEU A 110 0.42 9.75 -15.64
C LEU A 110 -0.66 8.75 -16.10
N ASN A 111 -0.31 7.47 -16.14
CA ASN A 111 -1.23 6.39 -16.51
C ASN A 111 -2.12 6.00 -15.32
N MET A 112 -3.15 6.83 -15.08
CA MET A 112 -4.06 6.69 -13.94
C MET A 112 -5.16 5.68 -14.19
N GLN A 113 -5.42 4.81 -13.23
CA GLN A 113 -6.51 3.85 -13.31
C GLN A 113 -7.17 3.66 -11.93
N ASN A 114 -8.50 3.73 -11.91
CA ASN A 114 -9.25 3.57 -10.67
C ASN A 114 -9.18 2.13 -10.14
N ALA A 115 -9.07 1.98 -8.84
CA ALA A 115 -9.21 0.70 -8.16
C ALA A 115 -10.65 0.20 -8.26
N ASP A 116 -10.80 -1.12 -8.35
CA ASP A 116 -12.13 -1.74 -8.29
C ASP A 116 -12.69 -1.66 -6.87
N LYS A 117 -13.79 -0.91 -6.70
CA LYS A 117 -14.47 -0.73 -5.42
C LYS A 117 -15.81 -1.46 -5.41
N GLY A 118 -15.81 -2.71 -4.97
CA GLY A 118 -17.02 -3.41 -4.55
C GLY A 118 -17.40 -3.10 -3.10
N LYS A 119 -18.63 -3.43 -2.70
CA LYS A 119 -19.18 -3.19 -1.35
C LYS A 119 -18.29 -3.69 -0.20
N ASP A 120 -17.53 -4.76 -0.41
CA ASP A 120 -16.64 -5.41 0.56
C ASP A 120 -15.16 -5.39 0.14
N SER A 121 -14.76 -4.47 -0.74
CA SER A 121 -13.42 -4.43 -1.35
C SER A 121 -12.28 -4.38 -0.32
N ILE A 122 -12.46 -3.73 0.83
CA ILE A 122 -11.46 -3.69 1.90
C ILE A 122 -11.27 -5.08 2.50
N LYS A 123 -12.35 -5.75 2.91
CA LYS A 123 -12.28 -7.09 3.52
C LYS A 123 -11.73 -8.13 2.54
N GLU A 124 -12.20 -8.08 1.30
CA GLU A 124 -11.75 -8.99 0.25
C GLU A 124 -10.27 -8.77 -0.07
N GLY A 125 -9.84 -7.52 -0.20
CA GLY A 125 -8.43 -7.19 -0.41
C GLY A 125 -7.54 -7.66 0.73
N ILE A 126 -7.97 -7.45 1.99
CA ILE A 126 -7.26 -7.97 3.17
C ILE A 126 -7.18 -9.49 3.12
N ARG A 127 -8.31 -10.17 2.82
CA ARG A 127 -8.37 -11.64 2.71
C ARG A 127 -7.41 -12.17 1.63
N LEU A 128 -7.36 -11.54 0.46
CA LEU A 128 -6.45 -11.92 -0.61
C LEU A 128 -4.98 -11.76 -0.18
N LEU A 129 -4.64 -10.63 0.40
CA LEU A 129 -3.27 -10.32 0.81
C LEU A 129 -2.80 -11.10 2.04
N SER A 130 -3.71 -11.57 2.90
CA SER A 130 -3.34 -12.39 4.07
C SER A 130 -2.68 -13.72 3.72
N GLY A 131 -2.86 -14.19 2.48
CA GLY A 131 -2.18 -15.39 1.94
C GLY A 131 -0.75 -15.14 1.43
N PHE A 132 -0.24 -13.90 1.54
CA PHE A 132 1.07 -13.50 1.03
C PHE A 132 1.98 -13.02 2.17
N GLN A 133 3.29 -13.15 1.97
CA GLN A 133 4.28 -12.45 2.77
C GLN A 133 4.53 -11.07 2.16
N ILE A 134 4.39 -10.01 2.94
CA ILE A 134 4.72 -8.66 2.49
C ILE A 134 6.21 -8.42 2.72
N VAL A 135 6.93 -8.07 1.67
CA VAL A 135 8.35 -7.69 1.72
C VAL A 135 8.43 -6.18 1.55
N VAL A 136 8.86 -5.48 2.58
CA VAL A 136 8.91 -4.02 2.61
C VAL A 136 10.35 -3.55 2.58
N THR A 137 10.66 -2.57 1.74
CA THR A 137 12.03 -2.04 1.68
C THR A 137 12.41 -1.31 2.97
N PRO A 138 13.69 -1.32 3.36
CA PRO A 138 14.15 -0.68 4.59
C PRO A 138 13.79 0.81 4.69
N GLU A 139 13.71 1.52 3.57
CA GLU A 139 13.42 2.96 3.46
C GLU A 139 11.93 3.29 3.64
N SER A 140 11.04 2.31 3.55
CA SER A 140 9.57 2.47 3.65
C SER A 140 9.11 2.66 5.09
N TYR A 141 9.50 3.75 5.73
CA TYR A 141 9.31 3.97 7.18
C TYR A 141 7.84 4.06 7.57
N ASN A 142 7.02 4.77 6.78
CA ASN A 142 5.60 4.96 7.10
C ASN A 142 4.82 3.65 6.86
N VAL A 143 5.03 2.96 5.75
CA VAL A 143 4.43 1.65 5.48
C VAL A 143 4.76 0.64 6.59
N LYS A 144 6.01 0.60 7.08
CA LYS A 144 6.39 -0.26 8.22
C LYS A 144 5.68 0.14 9.51
N THR A 145 5.49 1.42 9.73
CA THR A 145 4.76 1.93 10.90
C THR A 145 3.29 1.54 10.82
N GLU A 146 2.68 1.65 9.66
CA GLU A 146 1.31 1.21 9.43
C GLU A 146 1.16 -0.31 9.63
N LEU A 147 2.05 -1.13 9.06
CA LEU A 147 2.04 -2.59 9.25
C LEU A 147 2.10 -3.03 10.72
N ARG A 148 2.73 -2.21 11.59
CA ARG A 148 2.78 -2.48 13.04
C ARG A 148 1.52 -2.03 13.78
N ASN A 149 0.75 -1.11 13.23
CA ASN A 149 -0.35 -0.42 13.92
C ASN A 149 -1.74 -0.65 13.33
N TYR A 150 -1.85 -1.13 12.08
CA TYR A 150 -3.12 -1.39 11.42
C TYR A 150 -3.78 -2.64 12.01
N ILE A 151 -4.82 -2.44 12.80
CA ILE A 151 -5.49 -3.48 13.58
C ILE A 151 -6.98 -3.55 13.26
N TRP A 152 -7.61 -4.66 13.63
CA TRP A 152 -9.06 -4.76 13.62
C TRP A 152 -9.68 -3.87 14.70
N ASN A 153 -10.87 -3.34 14.42
CA ASN A 153 -11.62 -2.50 15.37
C ASN A 153 -12.24 -3.38 16.45
N ASP A 154 -11.96 -3.09 17.71
CA ASP A 154 -12.43 -3.87 18.86
C ASP A 154 -13.97 -3.84 19.01
N LYS A 155 -14.62 -2.77 18.51
CA LYS A 155 -16.07 -2.56 18.62
C LYS A 155 -16.86 -3.04 17.41
N LYS A 156 -16.19 -3.22 16.26
CA LYS A 156 -16.82 -3.60 14.99
C LYS A 156 -16.06 -4.79 14.39
N ALA A 157 -16.60 -5.99 14.61
CA ALA A 157 -15.98 -7.21 14.09
C ALA A 157 -15.71 -7.14 12.60
N SER A 158 -14.52 -7.54 12.21
CA SER A 158 -14.06 -7.57 10.80
C SER A 158 -14.07 -6.20 10.07
N VAL A 159 -14.00 -5.10 10.81
CA VAL A 159 -13.78 -3.75 10.27
C VAL A 159 -12.44 -3.26 10.76
N PRO A 160 -11.52 -2.83 9.89
CA PRO A 160 -10.28 -2.20 10.30
C PRO A 160 -10.50 -0.90 11.07
N VAL A 161 -9.52 -0.47 11.85
CA VAL A 161 -9.48 0.93 12.34
C VAL A 161 -9.26 1.86 11.15
N ASP A 162 -9.85 3.05 11.22
CA ASP A 162 -9.66 4.11 10.23
C ASP A 162 -8.44 4.97 10.61
N ALA A 163 -7.29 4.32 10.63
CA ALA A 163 -5.99 4.92 10.93
C ALA A 163 -4.86 3.96 10.53
N TRP A 164 -3.70 4.48 10.22
CA TRP A 164 -2.52 3.69 9.85
C TRP A 164 -2.74 2.83 8.59
N ASN A 165 -3.41 3.38 7.59
CA ASN A 165 -3.91 2.62 6.44
C ASN A 165 -3.56 3.21 5.07
N HIS A 166 -3.00 4.42 4.98
CA HIS A 166 -2.82 5.11 3.70
C HIS A 166 -1.89 4.37 2.73
N GLY A 167 -0.67 4.03 3.18
CA GLY A 167 0.25 3.22 2.38
C GLY A 167 -0.26 1.80 2.16
N LEU A 168 -0.96 1.22 3.14
CA LEU A 168 -1.55 -0.12 3.05
C LEU A 168 -2.77 -0.15 2.13
N ASP A 169 -3.57 0.89 2.08
CA ASP A 169 -4.68 1.03 1.14
C ASP A 169 -4.14 1.24 -0.28
N ALA A 170 -3.14 2.10 -0.46
CA ALA A 170 -2.42 2.24 -1.72
C ALA A 170 -1.84 0.88 -2.21
N MET A 171 -1.16 0.12 -1.33
CA MET A 171 -0.70 -1.24 -1.62
C MET A 171 -1.86 -2.15 -2.03
N ARG A 172 -2.97 -2.13 -1.30
CA ARG A 172 -4.14 -2.98 -1.55
C ARG A 172 -4.79 -2.68 -2.89
N TYR A 173 -4.96 -1.41 -3.28
CA TYR A 173 -5.52 -1.03 -4.58
C TYR A 173 -4.72 -1.63 -5.74
N CYS A 174 -3.41 -1.62 -5.63
CA CYS A 174 -2.51 -2.14 -6.64
C CYS A 174 -2.41 -3.68 -6.62
N ALA A 175 -2.11 -4.26 -5.45
CA ALA A 175 -1.78 -5.69 -5.33
C ALA A 175 -2.97 -6.63 -5.58
N THR A 176 -4.21 -6.18 -5.36
CA THR A 176 -5.40 -7.03 -5.59
C THR A 176 -5.72 -7.23 -7.06
N ARG A 177 -5.30 -6.35 -7.97
CA ARG A 177 -5.57 -6.46 -9.41
C ARG A 177 -5.03 -7.73 -10.06
N PRO A 178 -3.72 -8.06 -9.97
CA PRO A 178 -3.21 -9.30 -10.53
C PRO A 178 -3.79 -10.54 -9.83
N LEU A 179 -4.17 -10.43 -8.56
CA LEU A 179 -4.77 -11.53 -7.79
C LEU A 179 -6.23 -11.79 -8.18
N ALA A 180 -6.93 -10.78 -8.69
CA ALA A 180 -8.30 -10.90 -9.23
C ALA A 180 -8.34 -11.29 -10.71
N GLY A 181 -7.21 -11.62 -11.33
CA GLY A 181 -7.12 -12.01 -12.75
C GLY A 181 -7.09 -10.84 -13.73
N SER A 182 -6.96 -9.61 -13.25
CA SER A 182 -6.82 -8.42 -14.10
C SER A 182 -5.35 -8.25 -14.49
N THR A 183 -5.02 -8.54 -15.73
CA THR A 183 -3.64 -8.43 -16.23
C THR A 183 -3.36 -7.02 -16.71
N VAL A 184 -2.62 -6.21 -15.97
CA VAL A 184 -1.73 -5.17 -16.55
C VAL A 184 -0.77 -4.67 -15.45
N LEU A 185 0.38 -5.27 -15.35
CA LEU A 185 1.53 -4.68 -14.69
C LEU A 185 2.52 -4.24 -15.77
N ALA A 186 3.11 -3.06 -15.61
CA ALA A 186 4.16 -2.61 -16.51
C ALA A 186 5.37 -3.56 -16.44
N HIS A 187 5.99 -3.84 -17.58
CA HIS A 187 7.27 -4.55 -17.59
C HIS A 187 8.38 -3.51 -17.50
N SER A 188 9.30 -3.70 -16.58
CA SER A 188 10.57 -2.99 -16.61
C SER A 188 11.34 -3.36 -17.90
N LYS A 189 11.73 -2.38 -18.68
CA LYS A 189 12.73 -2.56 -19.74
C LYS A 189 14.10 -2.24 -19.21
#